data_bee7b32ae4a5e371f9b30c0cecd9560b
#
_entry.id   bee7b32ae4a5e371f9b30c0cecd9560b
#
_cell.length_a   1.000
_cell.length_b   1.000
_cell.length_c   1.000
_cell.angle_alpha   90.00
_cell.angle_beta   90.00
_cell.angle_gamma   90.00
#
_symmetry.space_group_name_H-M   'P 1'
#
loop_
_entity.id
_entity.type
_entity.pdbx_description
1 polymer ?
#
loop_
_entity_poly.entity_id
_entity_poly.type
_entity_poly.pdbx_seq_one_letter_code
_entity_poly.pdbx_strand_id
1 'polypeptide(L)'
;MKKRFLSMLVCLCMLATIIAVPTDAFAQTTVTRGEWITKLVNTFNMTVEDDSTMPDNYFSDITSDMTCYRDILLAVEFGVIDLDAGEAFEPDKPATREFAAQTLNYCLRFQLDETLEYTYSESGEVSCPDDIQVAINRGWFTLSGNNFLPEQAM
;
A
#
# COMPACT_ATOMS: atom_id res chain seq x y z
N MET A 1 42.29 45.01 9.78
CA MET A 1 41.29 44.60 8.76
C MET A 1 41.42 43.14 8.36
N LYS A 2 42.58 42.54 8.16
CA LYS A 2 42.75 41.13 7.74
C LYS A 2 42.19 40.07 8.71
N LYS A 3 42.25 40.28 10.04
CA LYS A 3 41.75 39.32 11.03
C LYS A 3 40.20 39.21 11.09
N ARG A 4 39.47 40.28 10.75
CA ARG A 4 38.01 40.29 10.70
C ARG A 4 37.46 39.60 9.46
N PHE A 5 38.20 39.70 8.33
CA PHE A 5 37.86 38.99 7.08
C PHE A 5 38.04 37.48 7.22
N LEU A 6 39.09 37.03 7.92
CA LEU A 6 39.35 35.62 8.12
C LEU A 6 38.30 34.98 9.03
N SER A 7 37.83 35.69 10.08
CA SER A 7 36.75 35.22 10.97
C SER A 7 35.40 35.13 10.26
N MET A 8 35.12 36.05 9.34
CA MET A 8 33.87 36.02 8.55
C MET A 8 33.85 34.91 7.50
N LEU A 9 35.02 34.60 6.91
CA LEU A 9 35.19 33.49 5.97
C LEU A 9 35.00 32.11 6.68
N VAL A 10 35.54 31.95 7.90
CA VAL A 10 35.39 30.71 8.68
C VAL A 10 33.94 30.50 9.12
N CYS A 11 33.21 31.55 9.52
CA CYS A 11 31.80 31.48 9.81
C CYS A 11 30.95 31.11 8.58
N LEU A 12 31.29 31.62 7.39
CA LEU A 12 30.60 31.33 6.15
C LEU A 12 30.82 29.85 5.73
N CYS A 13 32.04 29.33 5.94
CA CYS A 13 32.35 27.92 5.68
C CYS A 13 31.62 26.96 6.65
N MET A 14 31.43 27.36 7.94
CA MET A 14 30.67 26.54 8.89
C MET A 14 29.16 26.54 8.63
N LEU A 15 28.61 27.61 8.06
CA LEU A 15 27.22 27.66 7.62
C LEU A 15 26.95 26.81 6.37
N ALA A 16 27.94 26.62 5.51
CA ALA A 16 27.80 25.80 4.29
C ALA A 16 27.79 24.28 4.57
N THR A 17 28.27 23.83 5.73
CA THR A 17 28.30 22.40 6.12
C THR A 17 27.00 21.91 6.77
N ILE A 18 26.04 22.80 7.07
CA ILE A 18 24.78 22.43 7.74
C ILE A 18 23.67 22.06 6.73
N ILE A 19 23.89 22.30 5.42
CA ILE A 19 22.84 22.09 4.38
C ILE A 19 23.00 20.76 3.62
N ALA A 20 23.96 19.93 3.96
CA ALA A 20 24.04 18.58 3.45
C ALA A 20 23.42 17.60 4.45
N VAL A 21 22.16 17.78 4.81
CA VAL A 21 21.35 16.66 5.32
C VAL A 21 21.08 15.80 4.07
N PRO A 22 21.58 14.56 4.01
CA PRO A 22 21.18 13.68 2.92
C PRO A 22 19.65 13.53 2.99
N THR A 23 18.98 13.99 1.96
CA THR A 23 17.52 13.84 1.78
C THR A 23 17.10 12.39 1.64
N ASP A 24 18.04 11.45 1.64
CA ASP A 24 17.82 10.01 1.54
C ASP A 24 17.60 9.32 2.89
N ALA A 25 17.54 10.07 4.01
CA ALA A 25 17.45 9.47 5.36
C ALA A 25 16.04 8.98 5.75
N PHE A 26 15.04 9.24 4.93
CA PHE A 26 13.72 8.62 5.05
C PHE A 26 13.33 8.01 3.69
N ALA A 27 14.02 6.97 3.29
CA ALA A 27 13.43 6.01 2.38
C ALA A 27 12.20 5.47 3.13
N GLN A 28 11.04 6.04 2.86
CA GLN A 28 9.78 5.49 3.30
C GLN A 28 9.74 4.10 2.68
N THR A 29 9.94 3.06 3.50
CA THR A 29 9.87 1.68 3.03
C THR A 29 8.42 1.46 2.63
N THR A 30 8.15 1.59 1.35
CA THR A 30 6.82 1.30 0.80
C THR A 30 6.55 -0.18 0.97
N VAL A 31 5.37 -0.52 1.45
CA VAL A 31 4.92 -1.90 1.56
C VAL A 31 4.58 -2.41 0.17
N THR A 32 5.11 -3.56 -0.23
CA THR A 32 4.74 -4.17 -1.51
C THR A 32 3.38 -4.86 -1.45
N ARG A 33 2.78 -5.16 -2.62
CA ARG A 33 1.51 -5.89 -2.69
C ARG A 33 1.61 -7.27 -2.02
N GLY A 34 2.71 -8.00 -2.26
CA GLY A 34 2.97 -9.29 -1.62
C GLY A 34 3.09 -9.18 -0.10
N GLU A 35 3.88 -8.22 0.41
CA GLU A 35 4.01 -7.96 1.85
C GLU A 35 2.68 -7.52 2.49
N TRP A 36 1.88 -6.74 1.79
CA TRP A 36 0.57 -6.32 2.27
C TRP A 36 -0.37 -7.51 2.43
N ILE A 37 -0.48 -8.39 1.43
CA ILE A 37 -1.29 -9.60 1.51
C ILE A 37 -0.81 -10.52 2.63
N THR A 38 0.50 -10.74 2.76
CA THR A 38 1.07 -11.52 3.86
C THR A 38 0.65 -10.95 5.23
N LYS A 39 0.65 -9.62 5.39
CA LYS A 39 0.17 -8.99 6.63
C LYS A 39 -1.32 -9.23 6.86
N LEU A 40 -2.16 -9.14 5.83
CA LEU A 40 -3.60 -9.41 5.94
C LEU A 40 -3.85 -10.87 6.33
N VAL A 41 -3.27 -11.83 5.62
CA VAL A 41 -3.40 -13.27 5.89
C VAL A 41 -3.03 -13.59 7.34
N ASN A 42 -1.91 -13.07 7.83
CA ASN A 42 -1.47 -13.27 9.21
C ASN A 42 -2.38 -12.56 10.23
N THR A 43 -2.84 -11.34 9.93
CA THR A 43 -3.70 -10.56 10.84
C THR A 43 -5.07 -11.21 11.02
N PHE A 44 -5.65 -11.71 9.93
CA PHE A 44 -6.96 -12.35 9.94
C PHE A 44 -6.90 -13.86 10.16
N ASN A 45 -5.68 -14.42 10.36
CA ASN A 45 -5.44 -15.86 10.59
C ASN A 45 -6.11 -16.73 9.52
N MET A 46 -5.93 -16.37 8.25
CA MET A 46 -6.50 -17.11 7.12
C MET A 46 -5.75 -18.43 6.97
N THR A 47 -6.47 -19.53 7.09
CA THR A 47 -5.89 -20.87 6.98
C THR A 47 -6.88 -21.82 6.30
N VAL A 48 -6.37 -22.78 5.55
CA VAL A 48 -7.13 -23.90 5.01
C VAL A 48 -6.66 -25.20 5.69
N GLU A 49 -7.52 -26.20 5.75
CA GLU A 49 -7.19 -27.49 6.35
C GLU A 49 -6.21 -28.30 5.48
N ASP A 50 -6.31 -28.14 4.16
CA ASP A 50 -5.49 -28.85 3.18
C ASP A 50 -5.02 -27.88 2.09
N ASP A 51 -3.72 -27.60 2.04
CA ASP A 51 -3.09 -26.72 1.04
C ASP A 51 -3.23 -27.28 -0.39
N SER A 52 -3.49 -28.59 -0.57
CA SER A 52 -3.68 -29.19 -1.89
C SER A 52 -4.98 -28.73 -2.59
N THR A 53 -5.87 -28.08 -1.89
CA THR A 53 -7.11 -27.51 -2.45
C THR A 53 -6.88 -26.15 -3.10
N MET A 54 -5.74 -25.49 -2.81
CA MET A 54 -5.42 -24.18 -3.38
C MET A 54 -4.99 -24.33 -4.84
N PRO A 55 -5.38 -23.36 -5.70
CA PRO A 55 -5.03 -23.42 -7.12
C PRO A 55 -3.54 -23.20 -7.33
N ASP A 56 -2.85 -24.19 -7.91
CA ASP A 56 -1.46 -24.02 -8.36
C ASP A 56 -1.36 -23.06 -9.54
N ASN A 57 -0.33 -22.23 -9.56
CA ASN A 57 -0.04 -21.29 -10.65
C ASN A 57 -1.24 -20.40 -11.04
N TYR A 58 -1.93 -19.90 -10.03
CA TYR A 58 -3.10 -19.05 -10.27
C TYR A 58 -2.73 -17.76 -11.02
N PHE A 59 -1.65 -17.11 -10.66
CA PHE A 59 -1.11 -15.93 -11.33
C PHE A 59 0.10 -16.24 -12.19
N SER A 60 0.28 -15.50 -13.29
CA SER A 60 1.36 -15.72 -14.24
C SER A 60 2.76 -15.38 -13.72
N ASP A 61 2.84 -14.55 -12.69
CA ASP A 61 4.09 -14.02 -12.11
C ASP A 61 4.35 -14.47 -10.66
N ILE A 62 3.52 -15.37 -10.13
CA ILE A 62 3.67 -15.91 -8.77
C ILE A 62 4.18 -17.34 -8.85
N THR A 63 5.34 -17.59 -8.24
CA THR A 63 6.01 -18.89 -8.25
C THR A 63 6.23 -19.43 -6.83
N SER A 64 6.27 -20.75 -6.69
CA SER A 64 6.31 -21.43 -5.38
C SER A 64 7.56 -21.16 -4.53
N ASP A 65 8.59 -20.57 -5.10
CA ASP A 65 9.80 -20.13 -4.39
C ASP A 65 9.67 -18.75 -3.74
N MET A 66 8.62 -18.01 -4.08
CA MET A 66 8.34 -16.71 -3.46
C MET A 66 7.85 -16.87 -2.02
N THR A 67 8.33 -16.02 -1.12
CA THR A 67 7.92 -16.04 0.31
C THR A 67 6.44 -15.76 0.53
N CYS A 68 5.82 -14.95 -0.33
CA CYS A 68 4.41 -14.59 -0.29
C CYS A 68 3.50 -15.55 -1.07
N TYR A 69 4.06 -16.59 -1.73
CA TYR A 69 3.31 -17.50 -2.60
C TYR A 69 2.05 -18.06 -1.93
N ARG A 70 2.25 -18.74 -0.80
CA ARG A 70 1.15 -19.38 -0.07
C ARG A 70 0.10 -18.36 0.40
N ASP A 71 0.55 -17.21 0.89
CA ASP A 71 -0.35 -16.19 1.42
C ASP A 71 -1.21 -15.56 0.31
N ILE A 72 -0.64 -15.37 -0.90
CA ILE A 72 -1.38 -14.88 -2.05
C ILE A 72 -2.46 -15.89 -2.47
N LEU A 73 -2.15 -17.20 -2.52
CA LEU A 73 -3.14 -18.22 -2.83
C LEU A 73 -4.25 -18.32 -1.78
N LEU A 74 -3.90 -18.18 -0.50
CA LEU A 74 -4.90 -18.09 0.58
C LEU A 74 -5.80 -16.86 0.37
N ALA A 75 -5.24 -15.71 0.03
CA ALA A 75 -6.03 -14.51 -0.22
C ALA A 75 -6.98 -14.66 -1.42
N VAL A 76 -6.59 -15.42 -2.45
CA VAL A 76 -7.49 -15.80 -3.56
C VAL A 76 -8.60 -16.72 -3.04
N GLU A 77 -8.28 -17.78 -2.31
CA GLU A 77 -9.26 -18.74 -1.78
C GLU A 77 -10.29 -18.07 -0.86
N PHE A 78 -9.84 -17.10 -0.06
CA PHE A 78 -10.72 -16.31 0.80
C PHE A 78 -11.46 -15.18 0.07
N GLY A 79 -11.22 -15.00 -1.26
CA GLY A 79 -11.84 -13.95 -2.07
C GLY A 79 -11.43 -12.54 -1.64
N VAL A 80 -10.18 -12.37 -1.20
CA VAL A 80 -9.58 -11.08 -0.84
C VAL A 80 -8.95 -10.40 -2.06
N ILE A 81 -8.53 -11.20 -3.03
CA ILE A 81 -7.96 -10.75 -4.29
C ILE A 81 -8.99 -11.00 -5.39
N ASP A 82 -9.37 -9.95 -6.11
CA ASP A 82 -10.32 -9.96 -7.21
C ASP A 82 -9.56 -9.78 -8.55
N LEU A 83 -8.78 -10.79 -8.90
CA LEU A 83 -8.06 -10.88 -10.17
C LEU A 83 -8.28 -12.26 -10.76
N ASP A 84 -8.38 -12.34 -12.09
CA ASP A 84 -8.61 -13.60 -12.78
C ASP A 84 -7.35 -14.48 -12.85
N ALA A 85 -7.58 -15.78 -12.95
CA ALA A 85 -6.51 -16.75 -13.13
C ALA A 85 -5.73 -16.48 -14.43
N GLY A 86 -4.40 -16.46 -14.34
CA GLY A 86 -3.50 -16.16 -15.43
C GLY A 86 -3.09 -14.70 -15.56
N GLU A 87 -3.74 -13.79 -14.84
CA GLU A 87 -3.29 -12.40 -14.73
C GLU A 87 -1.98 -12.29 -13.93
N ALA A 88 -1.33 -11.13 -14.00
CA ALA A 88 -0.17 -10.82 -13.18
C ALA A 88 -0.62 -10.17 -11.87
N PHE A 89 -0.15 -10.69 -10.73
CA PHE A 89 -0.42 -10.12 -9.41
C PHE A 89 0.51 -8.95 -9.08
N GLU A 90 1.74 -8.97 -9.60
CA GLU A 90 2.79 -7.97 -9.42
C GLU A 90 3.18 -7.77 -7.93
N PRO A 91 3.69 -8.84 -7.25
CA PRO A 91 3.91 -8.87 -5.80
C PRO A 91 4.89 -7.81 -5.29
N ASP A 92 5.85 -7.41 -6.13
CA ASP A 92 6.90 -6.44 -5.79
C ASP A 92 6.47 -4.97 -6.03
N LYS A 93 5.33 -4.74 -6.68
CA LYS A 93 4.79 -3.38 -6.80
C LYS A 93 4.39 -2.82 -5.43
N PRO A 94 4.53 -1.52 -5.22
CA PRO A 94 3.97 -0.87 -4.04
C PRO A 94 2.47 -1.15 -3.90
N ALA A 95 2.03 -1.52 -2.71
CA ALA A 95 0.60 -1.54 -2.39
C ALA A 95 0.09 -0.09 -2.36
N THR A 96 -0.87 0.20 -3.22
CA THR A 96 -1.51 1.53 -3.25
C THR A 96 -2.61 1.63 -2.20
N ARG A 97 -3.03 2.85 -1.87
CA ARG A 97 -4.14 3.07 -0.94
C ARG A 97 -5.45 2.46 -1.46
N GLU A 98 -5.68 2.50 -2.77
CA GLU A 98 -6.82 1.86 -3.43
C GLU A 98 -6.79 0.34 -3.22
N PHE A 99 -5.67 -0.32 -3.56
CA PHE A 99 -5.48 -1.75 -3.35
C PHE A 99 -5.67 -2.16 -1.88
N ALA A 100 -5.15 -1.34 -0.96
CA ALA A 100 -5.29 -1.62 0.46
C ALA A 100 -6.74 -1.45 0.95
N ALA A 101 -7.48 -0.46 0.45
CA ALA A 101 -8.89 -0.25 0.79
C ALA A 101 -9.76 -1.42 0.31
N GLN A 102 -9.58 -1.84 -0.95
CA GLN A 102 -10.30 -2.97 -1.55
C GLN A 102 -10.07 -4.27 -0.78
N THR A 103 -8.81 -4.64 -0.60
CA THR A 103 -8.45 -5.90 0.06
C THR A 103 -8.87 -5.94 1.54
N LEU A 104 -8.80 -4.83 2.27
CA LEU A 104 -9.33 -4.72 3.63
C LEU A 104 -10.84 -4.90 3.66
N ASN A 105 -11.56 -4.29 2.74
CA ASN A 105 -13.01 -4.42 2.67
C ASN A 105 -13.40 -5.88 2.37
N TYR A 106 -12.70 -6.54 1.46
CA TYR A 106 -12.92 -7.96 1.15
C TYR A 106 -12.62 -8.88 2.34
N CYS A 107 -11.55 -8.63 3.10
CA CYS A 107 -11.26 -9.36 4.34
C CYS A 107 -12.39 -9.22 5.37
N LEU A 108 -12.94 -8.04 5.52
CA LEU A 108 -13.92 -7.70 6.57
C LEU A 108 -15.37 -7.87 6.11
N ARG A 109 -15.58 -8.13 4.83
CA ARG A 109 -16.92 -8.34 4.23
C ARG A 109 -17.89 -7.18 4.48
N PHE A 110 -17.41 -5.97 4.56
CA PHE A 110 -18.27 -4.80 4.66
C PHE A 110 -18.95 -4.50 3.32
N GLN A 111 -20.20 -4.10 3.41
CA GLN A 111 -20.95 -3.60 2.27
C GLN A 111 -21.14 -2.09 2.39
N LEU A 112 -21.13 -1.40 1.26
CA LEU A 112 -21.48 -0.01 1.20
C LEU A 112 -22.97 0.14 1.55
N ASP A 113 -23.29 1.12 2.39
CA ASP A 113 -24.69 1.57 2.57
C ASP A 113 -25.08 2.36 1.33
N GLU A 114 -26.09 1.90 0.59
CA GLU A 114 -26.57 2.54 -0.64
C GLU A 114 -27.02 3.99 -0.45
N THR A 115 -27.21 4.42 0.80
CA THR A 115 -27.56 5.81 1.14
C THR A 115 -26.35 6.73 1.27
N LEU A 116 -25.13 6.21 1.20
CA LEU A 116 -23.91 7.00 1.37
C LEU A 116 -23.51 7.70 0.07
N GLU A 117 -23.27 8.99 0.18
CA GLU A 117 -22.68 9.80 -0.90
C GLU A 117 -21.15 9.68 -0.86
N TYR A 118 -20.52 9.68 -2.04
CA TYR A 118 -19.08 9.75 -2.13
C TYR A 118 -18.56 11.09 -1.63
N THR A 119 -17.61 11.03 -0.69
CA THR A 119 -17.10 12.19 0.03
C THR A 119 -15.70 12.63 -0.41
N TYR A 120 -15.15 12.00 -1.44
CA TYR A 120 -13.83 12.30 -1.98
C TYR A 120 -13.87 12.63 -3.48
N SER A 121 -12.87 13.40 -3.94
CA SER A 121 -12.92 14.04 -5.27
C SER A 121 -12.69 13.06 -6.43
N GLU A 122 -11.90 11.98 -6.21
CA GLU A 122 -11.50 11.03 -7.27
C GLU A 122 -12.50 9.90 -7.49
N SER A 123 -13.67 9.93 -6.89
CA SER A 123 -14.64 8.82 -6.92
C SER A 123 -15.06 8.35 -8.33
N GLY A 124 -14.90 9.19 -9.35
CA GLY A 124 -15.17 8.84 -10.74
C GLY A 124 -13.95 8.33 -11.53
N GLU A 125 -12.77 8.31 -10.93
CA GLU A 125 -11.49 8.00 -11.59
C GLU A 125 -10.84 6.72 -11.07
N VAL A 126 -11.42 6.11 -10.03
CA VAL A 126 -10.90 4.90 -9.37
C VAL A 126 -11.64 3.65 -9.82
N SER A 127 -11.00 2.48 -9.69
CA SER A 127 -11.59 1.20 -10.07
C SER A 127 -12.54 0.63 -9.01
N CYS A 128 -12.34 0.95 -7.72
CA CYS A 128 -13.16 0.44 -6.62
C CYS A 128 -13.70 1.56 -5.71
N PRO A 129 -14.56 2.47 -6.23
CA PRO A 129 -15.03 3.64 -5.48
C PRO A 129 -15.79 3.27 -4.20
N ASP A 130 -16.55 2.18 -4.21
CA ASP A 130 -17.33 1.72 -3.06
C ASP A 130 -16.42 1.26 -1.91
N ASP A 131 -15.39 0.50 -2.21
CA ASP A 131 -14.42 0.03 -1.20
C ASP A 131 -13.67 1.19 -0.56
N ILE A 132 -13.31 2.19 -1.36
CA ILE A 132 -12.67 3.41 -0.88
C ILE A 132 -13.61 4.17 0.04
N GLN A 133 -14.89 4.33 -0.34
CA GLN A 133 -15.87 5.04 0.50
C GLN A 133 -16.09 4.29 1.83
N VAL A 134 -16.18 2.96 1.81
CA VAL A 134 -16.25 2.16 3.03
C VAL A 134 -15.02 2.39 3.91
N ALA A 135 -13.82 2.37 3.33
CA ALA A 135 -12.57 2.59 4.05
C ALA A 135 -12.48 3.98 4.70
N ILE A 136 -12.99 5.02 4.02
CA ILE A 136 -13.09 6.39 4.56
C ILE A 136 -14.08 6.42 5.72
N ASN A 137 -15.29 5.88 5.54
CA ASN A 137 -16.35 5.89 6.55
C ASN A 137 -15.96 5.12 7.82
N ARG A 138 -15.14 4.08 7.68
CA ARG A 138 -14.59 3.31 8.80
C ARG A 138 -13.37 3.97 9.46
N GLY A 139 -12.86 5.04 8.88
CA GLY A 139 -11.69 5.75 9.40
C GLY A 139 -10.37 4.99 9.20
N TRP A 140 -10.32 4.03 8.26
CA TRP A 140 -9.09 3.31 7.94
C TRP A 140 -8.10 4.20 7.20
N PHE A 141 -8.61 5.13 6.42
CA PHE A 141 -7.83 6.11 5.68
C PHE A 141 -8.33 7.52 5.90
N THR A 142 -7.40 8.46 5.94
CA THR A 142 -7.69 9.89 6.00
C THR A 142 -7.55 10.51 4.61
N LEU A 143 -8.35 11.53 4.34
CA LEU A 143 -8.24 12.33 3.13
C LEU A 143 -7.13 13.38 3.26
N SER A 144 -6.47 13.70 2.16
CA SER A 144 -5.61 14.86 2.03
C SER A 144 -6.42 16.02 1.43
N GLY A 145 -6.95 16.89 2.29
CA GLY A 145 -8.01 17.81 1.88
C GLY A 145 -9.29 17.01 1.55
N ASN A 146 -9.68 17.00 0.28
CA ASN A 146 -10.81 16.21 -0.22
C ASN A 146 -10.37 15.07 -1.15
N ASN A 147 -9.07 14.73 -1.15
CA ASN A 147 -8.50 13.73 -2.04
C ASN A 147 -8.12 12.46 -1.26
N PHE A 148 -8.49 11.30 -1.80
CA PHE A 148 -8.11 10.01 -1.26
C PHE A 148 -6.68 9.61 -1.64
N LEU A 149 -6.22 10.07 -2.80
CA LEU A 149 -4.92 9.74 -3.40
C LEU A 149 -4.77 8.23 -3.63
N PRO A 150 -5.57 7.61 -4.50
CA PRO A 150 -5.67 6.16 -4.68
C PRO A 150 -4.33 5.50 -5.02
N GLU A 151 -3.53 6.12 -5.87
CA GLU A 151 -2.22 5.61 -6.31
C GLU A 151 -1.08 5.85 -5.32
N GLN A 152 -1.33 6.51 -4.21
CA GLN A 152 -0.30 6.72 -3.19
C GLN A 152 0.10 5.38 -2.58
N ALA A 153 1.41 5.10 -2.56
CA ALA A 153 1.96 3.92 -1.90
C ALA A 153 1.75 3.96 -0.37
N MET A 154 1.57 2.76 0.20
CA MET A 154 1.43 2.49 1.63
C MET A 154 2.77 2.45 2.34
#